data_eddc2e5d547b092a82e74e4f57e30e18
#
_entry.id   eddc2e5d547b092a82e74e4f57e30e18
#
_cell.length_a   1.000
_cell.length_b   1.000
_cell.length_c   1.000
_cell.angle_alpha   90.00
_cell.angle_beta   90.00
_cell.angle_gamma   90.00
#
_symmetry.space_group_name_H-M   'P 1'
#
loop_
_entity.id
_entity.type
_entity.pdbx_description
1 polymer ?
#
loop_
_entity_poly.entity_id
_entity_poly.type
_entity_poly.pdbx_seq_one_letter_code
_entity_poly.pdbx_strand_id
1 'polypeptide(L)'
;KHPHKVILEDNRAYPFTVNVSFRGSCLFRDRVDRNASVETYFERGELFTATPQNGIRLWISNSNALKITIIADARTFDLEIGEAGKVLVEDIKWIKDTDGKYKLVVVELD
;
A
#
# COMPACT_ATOMS: atom_id res chain seq x y z
N LYS A 1 11.08 5.96 14.97
CA LYS A 1 9.88 6.61 14.47
C LYS A 1 9.90 6.58 12.94
N HIS A 2 8.84 6.13 12.34
CA HIS A 2 8.75 6.00 10.89
C HIS A 2 8.00 7.19 10.31
N PRO A 3 8.53 7.84 9.27
CA PRO A 3 7.78 8.89 8.59
C PRO A 3 6.54 8.30 7.93
N HIS A 4 5.49 9.07 7.89
CA HIS A 4 4.29 8.66 7.20
C HIS A 4 3.71 9.81 6.36
N LYS A 5 2.96 9.42 5.34
CA LYS A 5 2.31 10.34 4.44
C LYS A 5 0.80 10.13 4.54
N VAL A 6 0.06 11.21 4.75
CA VAL A 6 -1.40 11.16 4.78
C VAL A 6 -1.92 11.21 3.35
N ILE A 7 -2.70 10.20 2.96
CA ILE A 7 -3.35 10.14 1.64
C ILE A 7 -4.64 10.92 1.67
N LEU A 8 -5.50 10.64 2.66
CA LEU A 8 -6.77 11.33 2.84
C LEU A 8 -7.21 11.28 4.31
N GLU A 9 -8.17 12.13 4.63
CA GLU A 9 -8.72 12.25 5.97
C GLU A 9 -10.23 12.17 5.88
N ASP A 10 -10.87 11.49 6.85
CA ASP A 10 -12.32 11.38 6.89
C ASP A 10 -12.80 11.21 8.34
N ASN A 11 -14.10 11.28 8.53
CA ASN A 11 -14.72 11.12 9.86
C ASN A 11 -14.78 9.66 10.31
N ARG A 12 -14.57 8.71 9.40
CA ARG A 12 -14.59 7.28 9.67
C ARG A 12 -13.63 6.55 8.75
N ALA A 13 -13.23 5.35 9.17
CA ALA A 13 -12.47 4.44 8.33
C ALA A 13 -13.44 3.60 7.49
N TYR A 14 -13.01 3.19 6.31
CA TYR A 14 -13.79 2.32 5.41
C TYR A 14 -12.84 1.53 4.52
N PRO A 15 -13.33 0.46 3.87
CA PRO A 15 -12.48 -0.32 2.97
C PRO A 15 -11.96 0.55 1.82
N PHE A 16 -10.72 0.25 1.41
CA PHE A 16 -10.10 0.90 0.28
C PHE A 16 -9.49 -0.15 -0.63
N THR A 17 -9.25 0.20 -1.88
CA THR A 17 -8.67 -0.72 -2.86
C THR A 17 -7.22 -0.35 -3.11
N VAL A 18 -6.35 -1.37 -3.14
CA VAL A 18 -4.96 -1.24 -3.52
C VAL A 18 -4.75 -1.98 -4.82
N ASN A 19 -4.38 -1.28 -5.86
CA ASN A 19 -4.04 -1.85 -7.16
C ASN A 19 -2.55 -1.68 -7.39
N VAL A 20 -1.90 -2.76 -7.79
CA VAL A 20 -0.46 -2.73 -8.12
C VAL A 20 -0.29 -3.24 -9.53
N SER A 21 0.36 -2.43 -10.37
CA SER A 21 0.73 -2.83 -11.72
C SER A 21 2.24 -3.06 -11.77
N PHE A 22 2.65 -4.19 -12.35
CA PHE A 22 4.06 -4.56 -12.43
C PHE A 22 4.60 -4.27 -13.82
N ARG A 23 5.72 -3.54 -13.86
CA ARG A 23 6.43 -3.21 -15.10
C ARG A 23 7.78 -3.91 -15.20
N GLY A 24 8.07 -4.75 -14.23
CA GLY A 24 9.26 -5.59 -14.16
C GLY A 24 9.04 -6.72 -13.19
N SER A 25 9.98 -7.65 -13.12
CA SER A 25 9.90 -8.79 -12.20
C SER A 25 10.06 -8.31 -10.75
N CYS A 26 9.24 -8.87 -9.87
CA CYS A 26 9.26 -8.46 -8.47
C CYS A 26 8.74 -9.58 -7.58
N LEU A 27 9.52 -9.92 -6.55
CA LEU A 27 9.01 -10.75 -5.47
C LEU A 27 8.24 -9.83 -4.52
N PHE A 28 7.00 -10.20 -4.27
CA PHE A 28 6.03 -9.33 -3.61
C PHE A 28 5.28 -10.13 -2.56
N ARG A 29 5.29 -9.63 -1.32
CA ARG A 29 4.51 -10.25 -0.23
C ARG A 29 3.50 -9.24 0.25
N ASP A 30 2.28 -9.71 0.53
CA ASP A 30 1.23 -8.87 1.07
C ASP A 30 0.59 -9.51 2.30
N ARG A 31 0.13 -8.68 3.20
CA ARG A 31 -0.71 -9.10 4.31
C ARG A 31 -1.88 -8.14 4.39
N VAL A 32 -3.06 -8.63 4.04
CA VAL A 32 -4.31 -7.86 4.05
C VAL A 32 -4.93 -7.98 5.43
N ASP A 33 -5.12 -6.86 6.11
CA ASP A 33 -5.68 -6.81 7.46
C ASP A 33 -4.90 -7.74 8.40
N ARG A 34 -5.55 -8.71 9.03
CA ARG A 34 -4.91 -9.68 9.93
C ARG A 34 -4.78 -11.06 9.32
N ASN A 35 -4.97 -11.16 8.01
CA ASN A 35 -4.85 -12.43 7.33
C ASN A 35 -3.39 -12.87 7.25
N ALA A 36 -3.17 -14.15 6.89
CA ALA A 36 -1.82 -14.63 6.65
C ALA A 36 -1.19 -13.90 5.47
N SER A 37 0.13 -13.70 5.52
CA SER A 37 0.83 -13.11 4.39
C SER A 37 0.93 -14.08 3.22
N VAL A 38 0.88 -13.54 2.01
CA VAL A 38 1.00 -14.30 0.76
C VAL A 38 2.18 -13.74 -0.02
N GLU A 39 3.07 -14.61 -0.49
CA GLU A 39 4.21 -14.20 -1.28
C GLU A 39 4.02 -14.68 -2.72
N THR A 40 4.20 -13.78 -3.67
CA THR A 40 3.99 -14.06 -5.08
C THR A 40 5.11 -13.41 -5.89
N TYR A 41 5.62 -14.13 -6.88
CA TYR A 41 6.55 -13.57 -7.83
C TYR A 41 5.74 -13.05 -9.02
N PHE A 42 5.76 -11.72 -9.20
CA PHE A 42 5.07 -11.08 -10.30
C PHE A 42 6.02 -10.74 -11.42
N GLU A 43 5.49 -10.74 -12.64
CA GLU A 43 6.23 -10.38 -13.83
C GLU A 43 5.57 -9.20 -14.53
N ARG A 44 6.30 -8.60 -15.45
CA ARG A 44 5.84 -7.46 -16.22
C ARG A 44 4.46 -7.73 -16.83
N GLY A 45 3.55 -6.79 -16.66
CA GLY A 45 2.19 -6.87 -17.18
C GLY A 45 1.18 -7.48 -16.22
N GLU A 46 1.63 -8.07 -15.11
CA GLU A 46 0.73 -8.64 -14.13
C GLU A 46 0.20 -7.59 -13.16
N LEU A 47 -0.93 -7.90 -12.55
CA LEU A 47 -1.63 -6.99 -11.65
C LEU A 47 -1.92 -7.69 -10.33
N PHE A 48 -1.90 -6.91 -9.25
CA PHE A 48 -2.34 -7.33 -7.94
C PHE A 48 -3.43 -6.37 -7.48
N THR A 49 -4.47 -6.88 -6.86
CA THR A 49 -5.51 -6.04 -6.27
C THR A 49 -5.96 -6.64 -4.93
N ALA A 50 -6.24 -5.78 -3.98
CA ALA A 50 -6.80 -6.14 -2.69
C ALA A 50 -7.69 -5.02 -2.18
N THR A 51 -8.66 -5.37 -1.32
CA THR A 51 -9.55 -4.39 -0.72
C THR A 51 -9.52 -4.56 0.80
N PRO A 52 -8.47 -4.03 1.46
CA PRO A 52 -8.36 -4.10 2.90
C PRO A 52 -9.48 -3.30 3.59
N GLN A 53 -9.92 -3.77 4.75
CA GLN A 53 -10.86 -3.02 5.57
C GLN A 53 -10.14 -2.00 6.45
N ASN A 54 -8.96 -2.35 6.94
CA ASN A 54 -8.20 -1.50 7.86
C ASN A 54 -6.80 -1.17 7.35
N GLY A 55 -6.12 -2.13 6.75
CA GLY A 55 -4.76 -1.91 6.32
C GLY A 55 -4.15 -3.08 5.57
N ILE A 56 -3.05 -2.81 4.93
CA ILE A 56 -2.26 -3.80 4.20
C ILE A 56 -0.78 -3.51 4.43
N ARG A 57 0.00 -4.57 4.61
CA ARG A 57 1.45 -4.46 4.63
C ARG A 57 2.01 -5.09 3.37
N LEU A 58 2.94 -4.39 2.75
CA LEU A 58 3.58 -4.81 1.51
C LEU A 58 5.09 -4.94 1.73
N TRP A 59 5.66 -6.07 1.29
CA TRP A 59 7.11 -6.30 1.23
C TRP A 59 7.45 -6.40 -0.26
N ILE A 60 8.26 -5.48 -0.74
CA ILE A 60 8.50 -5.29 -2.17
C ILE A 60 10.00 -5.40 -2.41
N SER A 61 10.42 -6.41 -3.20
CA SER A 61 11.83 -6.66 -3.44
C SER A 61 12.47 -5.62 -4.38
N ASN A 62 11.68 -5.00 -5.23
CA ASN A 62 12.16 -3.98 -6.16
C ASN A 62 11.06 -2.94 -6.38
N SER A 63 11.11 -1.86 -5.63
CA SER A 63 10.06 -0.85 -5.65
C SER A 63 9.94 -0.08 -6.96
N ASN A 64 10.97 -0.14 -7.81
CA ASN A 64 10.92 0.48 -9.14
C ASN A 64 10.13 -0.37 -10.14
N ALA A 65 9.92 -1.65 -9.85
CA ALA A 65 9.27 -2.58 -10.76
C ALA A 65 7.74 -2.50 -10.73
N LEU A 66 7.17 -1.63 -9.91
CA LEU A 66 5.71 -1.57 -9.75
C LEU A 66 5.22 -0.15 -9.53
N LYS A 67 3.93 0.02 -9.74
CA LYS A 67 3.21 1.26 -9.43
C LYS A 67 2.01 0.90 -8.56
N ILE A 68 1.82 1.61 -7.47
CA ILE A 68 0.73 1.40 -6.52
C ILE A 68 -0.28 2.52 -6.67
N THR A 69 -1.55 2.15 -6.79
CA THR A 69 -2.68 3.07 -6.85
C THR A 69 -3.66 2.72 -5.75
N ILE A 70 -4.07 3.71 -4.99
CA ILE A 70 -5.05 3.57 -3.91
C ILE A 70 -6.36 4.19 -4.38
N ILE A 71 -7.46 3.46 -4.21
CA ILE A 71 -8.80 3.98 -4.51
C ILE A 71 -9.60 3.97 -3.22
N ALA A 72 -10.06 5.13 -2.80
CA ALA A 72 -10.83 5.31 -1.58
C ALA A 72 -11.87 6.40 -1.78
N ASP A 73 -13.13 6.10 -1.43
CA ASP A 73 -14.24 7.05 -1.56
C ASP A 73 -14.31 7.66 -2.97
N ALA A 74 -14.25 6.81 -3.99
CA ALA A 74 -14.30 7.18 -5.42
C ALA A 74 -13.16 8.12 -5.85
N ARG A 75 -12.12 8.23 -5.05
CA ARG A 75 -10.91 9.03 -5.38
C ARG A 75 -9.74 8.11 -5.60
N THR A 76 -8.85 8.51 -6.50
CA THR A 76 -7.67 7.73 -6.88
C THR A 76 -6.41 8.47 -6.48
N PHE A 77 -5.49 7.76 -5.84
CA PHE A 77 -4.22 8.30 -5.38
C PHE A 77 -3.09 7.41 -5.89
N ASP A 78 -2.18 7.98 -6.65
CA ASP A 78 -0.98 7.27 -7.11
C ASP A 78 0.15 7.50 -6.12
N LEU A 79 0.81 6.41 -5.71
CA LEU A 79 2.01 6.52 -4.87
C LEU A 79 3.23 6.71 -5.76
N GLU A 80 4.26 7.34 -5.21
CA GLU A 80 5.51 7.54 -5.93
C GLU A 80 6.18 6.20 -6.23
N ILE A 81 6.79 6.11 -7.40
CA ILE A 81 7.57 4.94 -7.80
C ILE A 81 8.90 4.98 -7.06
N GLY A 82 9.31 3.84 -6.52
CA GLY A 82 10.57 3.75 -5.80
C GLY A 82 11.78 3.76 -6.72
N GLU A 83 12.94 3.89 -6.11
CA GLU A 83 14.22 3.85 -6.82
C GLU A 83 14.53 2.43 -7.30
N ALA A 84 15.28 2.35 -8.39
CA ALA A 84 15.71 1.07 -8.95
C ALA A 84 16.49 0.26 -7.92
N GLY A 85 16.16 -1.01 -7.77
CA GLY A 85 16.83 -1.93 -6.84
C GLY A 85 16.52 -1.72 -5.37
N LYS A 86 15.67 -0.77 -5.03
CA LYS A 86 15.33 -0.50 -3.62
C LYS A 86 14.30 -1.49 -3.12
N VAL A 87 14.61 -2.11 -1.98
CA VAL A 87 13.67 -2.94 -1.23
C VAL A 87 12.82 -2.01 -0.37
N LEU A 88 11.53 -2.25 -0.35
CA LEU A 88 10.59 -1.40 0.39
C LEU A 88 9.63 -2.27 1.19
N VAL A 89 9.44 -1.88 2.45
CA VAL A 89 8.37 -2.44 3.29
C VAL A 89 7.53 -1.27 3.73
N GLU A 90 6.22 -1.35 3.48
CA GLU A 90 5.34 -0.26 3.87
C GLU A 90 3.97 -0.75 4.30
N ASP A 91 3.35 0.01 5.19
CA ASP A 91 1.96 -0.14 5.59
C ASP A 91 1.13 0.93 4.93
N ILE A 92 -0.05 0.54 4.45
CA ILE A 92 -1.09 1.46 4.00
C ILE A 92 -2.28 1.15 4.88
N LYS A 93 -2.67 2.11 5.73
CA LYS A 93 -3.65 1.80 6.78
C LYS A 93 -4.35 3.04 7.30
N TRP A 94 -5.52 2.82 7.90
CA TRP A 94 -6.22 3.85 8.64
C TRP A 94 -5.62 3.98 10.04
N ILE A 95 -5.45 5.22 10.48
CA ILE A 95 -5.14 5.55 11.87
C ILE A 95 -6.18 6.56 12.36
N LYS A 96 -6.46 6.52 13.66
CA LYS A 96 -7.28 7.55 14.29
C LYS A 96 -6.33 8.54 14.96
N ASP A 97 -6.41 9.79 14.52
CA ASP A 97 -5.52 10.84 15.05
C ASP A 97 -6.11 11.45 16.33
N THR A 98 -5.28 12.25 17.01
CA THR A 98 -5.65 12.92 18.26
C THR A 98 -6.79 13.91 18.10
N ASP A 99 -7.04 14.40 16.88
CA ASP A 99 -8.16 15.29 16.59
C ASP A 99 -9.49 14.54 16.41
N GLY A 100 -9.48 13.20 16.57
CA GLY A 100 -10.64 12.36 16.41
C GLY A 100 -10.96 11.97 14.99
N LYS A 101 -10.21 12.45 14.02
CA LYS A 101 -10.39 12.11 12.61
C LYS A 101 -9.58 10.88 12.24
N TYR A 102 -10.05 10.17 11.21
CA TYR A 102 -9.32 9.03 10.66
C TYR A 102 -8.50 9.49 9.46
N LYS A 103 -7.29 8.97 9.36
CA LYS A 103 -6.37 9.28 8.27
C LYS A 103 -5.88 8.00 7.64
N LEU A 104 -5.96 7.94 6.31
CA LEU A 104 -5.38 6.84 5.54
C LEU A 104 -3.94 7.24 5.26
N VAL A 105 -2.99 6.46 5.78
CA VAL A 105 -1.58 6.83 5.74
C VAL A 105 -0.75 5.74 5.09
N VAL A 106 0.37 6.15 4.49
CA VAL A 106 1.43 5.27 4.04
C VAL A 106 2.62 5.44 4.96
N VAL A 107 3.07 4.34 5.56
CA VAL A 107 4.21 4.33 6.48
C VAL A 107 5.30 3.44 5.92
N GLU A 108 6.46 4.01 5.61
CA GLU A 108 7.64 3.21 5.25
C GLU A 108 8.22 2.59 6.51
N LEU A 109 8.50 1.29 6.46
CA LEU A 109 9.10 0.54 7.55
C LEU A 109 10.54 0.21 7.21
N ASP A 110 11.38 0.16 8.23
CA ASP A 110 12.80 -0.18 8.05
C ASP A 110 13.00 -1.68 7.86
#